data_d37d473c9f112b4bd2087f5d01b06e2f
#
_entry.id   d37d473c9f112b4bd2087f5d01b06e2f
#
_cell.length_a   1.000
_cell.length_b   1.000
_cell.length_c   1.000
_cell.angle_alpha   90.00
_cell.angle_beta   90.00
_cell.angle_gamma   90.00
#
_symmetry.space_group_name_H-M   'P 1'
#
loop_
_entity.id
_entity.type
_entity.pdbx_description
1 polymer ?
#
loop_
_entity_poly.entity_id
_entity_poly.type
_entity_poly.pdbx_seq_one_letter_code
_entity_poly.pdbx_strand_id
1 'polypeptide(L)'
;MSKSINLYKQLANHKLFNKSIKFGLKRIKLALSLLGNPERRLKNVINILGESGKFTTLWTIKNFIEANNQTVSCFISPSLQDIRERFYLENRYLTHKEIKDSIKKIEKLKIPLTIFEVLFLVYVINASKKNVDFSLCEVGALFRLDATNVWDYPLAQVVTNINLQHKIFLKNKTLNEIVKEDTGYLSNFSTIFIGKQIPLVLKKVKVQLKKNKSKIIYPNTWKLIKIRNSFYYQDKNNKIKLNNKDIHSRGMKENVCLAIKVALDLNINKKIIQKTLPSLKFIGRFQYL
;
A
#
# COMPACT_ATOMS: atom_id res chain seq x y z
N MET A 1 -8.90 25.85 -13.51
CA MET A 1 -8.36 24.96 -12.45
C MET A 1 -9.22 23.71 -12.36
N SER A 2 -8.63 22.51 -12.34
CA SER A 2 -9.40 21.28 -12.23
C SER A 2 -10.13 21.20 -10.88
N LYS A 3 -11.28 20.51 -10.83
CA LYS A 3 -12.04 20.27 -9.57
C LYS A 3 -11.19 19.62 -8.48
N SER A 4 -10.16 18.85 -8.86
CA SER A 4 -9.21 18.21 -7.97
C SER A 4 -8.28 19.20 -7.25
N ILE A 5 -7.72 20.17 -7.97
CA ILE A 5 -6.85 21.21 -7.39
C ILE A 5 -7.65 22.04 -6.38
N ASN A 6 -8.93 22.31 -6.68
CA ASN A 6 -9.81 23.04 -5.76
C ASN A 6 -10.04 22.26 -4.46
N LEU A 7 -10.24 20.95 -4.52
CA LEU A 7 -10.47 20.13 -3.32
C LEU A 7 -9.23 20.02 -2.42
N TYR A 8 -8.02 19.87 -2.98
CA TYR A 8 -6.78 19.93 -2.19
C TYR A 8 -6.59 21.30 -1.52
N LYS A 9 -6.88 22.40 -2.23
CA LYS A 9 -6.82 23.76 -1.66
C LYS A 9 -7.83 23.92 -0.51
N GLN A 10 -9.05 23.39 -0.67
CA GLN A 10 -10.06 23.40 0.39
C GLN A 10 -9.60 22.67 1.63
N LEU A 11 -9.07 21.43 1.48
CA LEU A 11 -8.50 20.67 2.59
C LEU A 11 -7.32 21.39 3.26
N ALA A 12 -6.44 21.97 2.44
CA ALA A 12 -5.27 22.67 2.93
C ALA A 12 -5.59 23.99 3.67
N ASN A 13 -6.71 24.62 3.38
CA ASN A 13 -7.17 25.86 4.01
C ASN A 13 -8.21 25.60 5.11
N HIS A 14 -8.56 24.35 5.38
CA HIS A 14 -9.56 24.01 6.38
C HIS A 14 -9.00 24.24 7.80
N LYS A 15 -9.77 24.92 8.67
CA LYS A 15 -9.34 25.29 10.04
C LYS A 15 -8.99 24.09 10.94
N LEU A 16 -9.69 22.95 10.73
CA LEU A 16 -9.49 21.73 11.53
C LEU A 16 -8.40 20.80 10.97
N PHE A 17 -7.97 21.00 9.71
CA PHE A 17 -7.07 20.04 9.07
C PHE A 17 -5.66 20.59 8.98
N ASN A 18 -4.69 19.81 9.47
CA ASN A 18 -3.32 20.22 9.51
C ASN A 18 -2.58 19.79 8.24
N LYS A 19 -1.90 20.73 7.57
CA LYS A 19 -1.05 20.47 6.40
C LYS A 19 0.22 19.72 6.76
N SER A 20 0.75 19.93 7.97
CA SER A 20 1.99 19.29 8.40
C SER A 20 1.75 17.81 8.71
N ILE A 21 2.76 16.99 8.40
CA ILE A 21 2.77 15.58 8.79
C ILE A 21 2.92 15.52 10.31
N LYS A 22 1.93 14.91 10.97
CA LYS A 22 1.95 14.64 12.41
C LYS A 22 1.64 13.18 12.62
N PHE A 23 2.65 12.40 12.95
CA PHE A 23 2.49 10.98 13.26
C PHE A 23 1.72 10.76 14.57
N GLY A 24 0.93 9.69 14.64
CA GLY A 24 0.24 9.30 15.86
C GLY A 24 -1.11 8.65 15.60
N LEU A 25 -1.40 7.56 16.31
CA LEU A 25 -2.62 6.78 16.11
C LEU A 25 -3.82 7.26 16.94
N LYS A 26 -3.61 8.11 17.97
CA LYS A 26 -4.70 8.52 18.86
C LYS A 26 -5.84 9.24 18.12
N ARG A 27 -5.52 10.21 17.25
CA ARG A 27 -6.52 11.01 16.51
C ARG A 27 -7.31 10.14 15.55
N ILE A 28 -6.61 9.32 14.75
CA ILE A 28 -7.25 8.47 13.75
C ILE A 28 -8.12 7.39 14.41
N LYS A 29 -7.66 6.75 15.49
CA LYS A 29 -8.44 5.76 16.24
C LYS A 29 -9.68 6.38 16.89
N LEU A 30 -9.58 7.58 17.43
CA LEU A 30 -10.73 8.31 17.95
C LEU A 30 -11.74 8.63 16.85
N ALA A 31 -11.28 9.13 15.71
CA ALA A 31 -12.15 9.43 14.56
C ALA A 31 -12.87 8.18 14.03
N LEU A 32 -12.15 7.06 13.90
CA LEU A 32 -12.71 5.77 13.49
C LEU A 32 -13.78 5.29 14.48
N SER A 33 -13.52 5.38 15.79
CA SER A 33 -14.47 5.02 16.84
C SER A 33 -15.76 5.85 16.74
N LEU A 34 -15.65 7.17 16.59
CA LEU A 34 -16.81 8.07 16.45
C LEU A 34 -17.58 7.85 15.14
N LEU A 35 -16.93 7.28 14.12
CA LEU A 35 -17.56 6.88 12.86
C LEU A 35 -18.16 5.46 12.91
N GLY A 36 -18.13 4.78 14.04
CA GLY A 36 -18.62 3.42 14.22
C GLY A 36 -17.69 2.34 13.70
N ASN A 37 -16.36 2.58 13.77
CA ASN A 37 -15.29 1.66 13.38
C ASN A 37 -15.47 1.08 11.97
N PRO A 38 -15.61 1.92 10.93
CA PRO A 38 -15.87 1.44 9.58
C PRO A 38 -14.71 0.60 9.02
N GLU A 39 -13.48 0.75 9.52
CA GLU A 39 -12.29 -0.03 9.13
C GLU A 39 -12.46 -1.52 9.42
N ARG A 40 -13.25 -1.90 10.41
CA ARG A 40 -13.50 -3.30 10.80
C ARG A 40 -14.37 -4.06 9.81
N ARG A 41 -15.05 -3.33 8.90
CA ARG A 41 -15.87 -3.92 7.82
C ARG A 41 -15.07 -4.21 6.56
N LEU A 42 -13.82 -3.74 6.48
CA LEU A 42 -12.94 -4.04 5.35
C LEU A 42 -12.42 -5.46 5.46
N LYS A 43 -12.58 -6.24 4.39
CA LYS A 43 -12.15 -7.64 4.33
C LYS A 43 -10.74 -7.77 3.78
N ASN A 44 -10.05 -8.85 4.18
CA ASN A 44 -8.77 -9.28 3.65
C ASN A 44 -7.80 -8.12 3.42
N VAL A 45 -7.59 -7.32 4.48
CA VAL A 45 -6.75 -6.12 4.41
C VAL A 45 -5.30 -6.50 4.14
N ILE A 46 -4.69 -5.85 3.16
CA ILE A 46 -3.27 -5.98 2.83
C ILE A 46 -2.63 -4.60 2.92
N ASN A 47 -1.70 -4.41 3.87
CA ASN A 47 -0.90 -3.20 3.96
C ASN A 47 0.33 -3.31 3.05
N ILE A 48 0.60 -2.30 2.24
CA ILE A 48 1.80 -2.22 1.42
C ILE A 48 2.66 -1.05 1.94
N LEU A 49 3.83 -1.37 2.47
CA LEU A 49 4.70 -0.43 3.18
C LEU A 49 6.15 -0.49 2.67
N GLY A 50 7.01 0.36 3.23
CA GLY A 50 8.38 0.58 2.79
C GLY A 50 8.54 1.89 2.02
N GLU A 51 9.74 2.16 1.51
CA GLU A 51 10.07 3.47 0.93
C GLU A 51 9.83 3.52 -0.59
N SER A 52 10.23 2.49 -1.33
CA SER A 52 10.19 2.50 -2.79
C SER A 52 9.42 1.31 -3.35
N GLY A 53 8.50 1.56 -4.31
CA GLY A 53 7.79 0.52 -5.06
C GLY A 53 6.43 0.11 -4.50
N LYS A 54 5.92 0.79 -3.47
CA LYS A 54 4.61 0.51 -2.88
C LYS A 54 3.50 0.49 -3.92
N PHE A 55 3.34 1.57 -4.70
CA PHE A 55 2.32 1.64 -5.75
C PHE A 55 2.46 0.52 -6.78
N THR A 56 3.68 0.26 -7.30
CA THR A 56 3.90 -0.81 -8.29
C THR A 56 3.46 -2.16 -7.76
N THR A 57 3.82 -2.47 -6.50
CA THR A 57 3.45 -3.72 -5.85
C THR A 57 1.94 -3.81 -5.62
N LEU A 58 1.33 -2.78 -5.02
CA LEU A 58 -0.11 -2.69 -4.78
C LEU A 58 -0.90 -2.85 -6.06
N TRP A 59 -0.56 -2.06 -7.08
CA TRP A 59 -1.29 -2.04 -8.36
C TRP A 59 -1.18 -3.37 -9.11
N THR A 60 -0.04 -4.03 -9.02
CA THR A 60 0.14 -5.37 -9.57
C THR A 60 -0.72 -6.40 -8.85
N ILE A 61 -0.73 -6.41 -7.50
CA ILE A 61 -1.58 -7.31 -6.69
C ILE A 61 -3.06 -7.07 -7.04
N LYS A 62 -3.49 -5.80 -7.07
CA LYS A 62 -4.85 -5.39 -7.45
C LYS A 62 -5.27 -6.00 -8.78
N ASN A 63 -4.45 -5.87 -9.83
CA ASN A 63 -4.80 -6.41 -11.14
C ASN A 63 -4.87 -7.94 -11.17
N PHE A 64 -4.05 -8.64 -10.38
CA PHE A 64 -4.13 -10.10 -10.28
C PHE A 64 -5.39 -10.56 -9.55
N ILE A 65 -5.79 -9.86 -8.49
CA ILE A 65 -7.05 -10.14 -7.75
C ILE A 65 -8.25 -9.96 -8.68
N GLU A 66 -8.33 -8.85 -9.41
CA GLU A 66 -9.44 -8.59 -10.34
C GLU A 66 -9.47 -9.59 -11.50
N ALA A 67 -8.30 -9.94 -12.05
CA ALA A 67 -8.23 -10.98 -13.09
C ALA A 67 -8.67 -12.37 -12.59
N ASN A 68 -8.64 -12.59 -11.28
CA ASN A 68 -9.17 -13.78 -10.60
C ASN A 68 -10.66 -13.64 -10.24
N ASN A 69 -11.39 -12.68 -10.85
CA ASN A 69 -12.80 -12.40 -10.63
C ASN A 69 -13.17 -12.05 -9.17
N GLN A 70 -12.24 -11.43 -8.44
CA GLN A 70 -12.44 -10.95 -7.08
C GLN A 70 -12.46 -9.42 -7.05
N THR A 71 -13.25 -8.85 -6.17
CA THR A 71 -13.43 -7.42 -6.03
C THR A 71 -12.37 -6.82 -5.10
N VAL A 72 -11.94 -5.59 -5.40
CA VAL A 72 -10.87 -4.94 -4.63
C VAL A 72 -11.17 -3.46 -4.40
N SER A 73 -10.77 -2.97 -3.23
CA SER A 73 -10.65 -1.55 -2.96
C SER A 73 -9.19 -1.19 -2.69
N CYS A 74 -8.76 0.02 -3.10
CA CYS A 74 -7.39 0.50 -2.87
C CYS A 74 -7.37 1.91 -2.30
N PHE A 75 -6.53 2.11 -1.28
CA PHE A 75 -6.07 3.42 -0.85
C PHE A 75 -4.63 3.62 -1.34
N ILE A 76 -4.39 4.69 -2.11
CA ILE A 76 -3.13 4.94 -2.83
C ILE A 76 -2.60 6.33 -2.49
N SER A 77 -1.27 6.48 -2.40
CA SER A 77 -0.64 7.78 -2.13
C SER A 77 0.76 7.90 -2.76
N PRO A 78 1.11 9.10 -3.27
CA PRO A 78 0.22 10.24 -3.58
C PRO A 78 -0.62 10.02 -4.83
N SER A 79 -1.59 10.89 -5.09
CA SER A 79 -2.19 11.03 -6.41
C SER A 79 -1.28 11.87 -7.32
N LEU A 80 -1.37 11.67 -8.64
CA LEU A 80 -0.55 12.37 -9.63
C LEU A 80 -1.26 13.64 -10.16
N GLN A 81 -2.46 13.46 -10.69
CA GLN A 81 -3.22 14.54 -11.32
C GLN A 81 -4.54 14.83 -10.59
N ASP A 82 -5.20 13.78 -10.09
CA ASP A 82 -6.51 13.92 -9.47
C ASP A 82 -6.55 13.23 -8.10
N ILE A 83 -7.13 13.89 -7.11
CA ILE A 83 -7.29 13.36 -5.76
C ILE A 83 -8.06 12.02 -5.75
N ARG A 84 -8.94 11.80 -6.72
CA ARG A 84 -9.73 10.58 -6.86
C ARG A 84 -8.88 9.33 -7.07
N GLU A 85 -7.67 9.48 -7.66
CA GLU A 85 -6.72 8.38 -7.86
C GLU A 85 -6.32 7.68 -6.57
N ARG A 86 -6.51 8.34 -5.42
CA ARG A 86 -6.25 7.76 -4.09
C ARG A 86 -7.30 6.74 -3.66
N PHE A 87 -8.45 6.68 -4.32
CA PHE A 87 -9.64 5.96 -3.86
C PHE A 87 -10.22 5.10 -4.98
N TYR A 88 -9.67 3.91 -5.14
CA TYR A 88 -10.18 2.94 -6.10
C TYR A 88 -11.13 1.95 -5.40
N LEU A 89 -12.34 1.79 -5.92
CA LEU A 89 -13.37 0.89 -5.38
C LEU A 89 -14.11 0.20 -6.52
N GLU A 90 -14.03 -1.12 -6.59
CA GLU A 90 -14.82 -1.93 -7.54
C GLU A 90 -14.82 -1.35 -8.96
N ASN A 91 -13.68 -1.37 -9.62
CA ASN A 91 -13.47 -0.94 -11.02
C ASN A 91 -13.66 0.57 -11.31
N ARG A 92 -13.81 1.41 -10.28
CA ARG A 92 -13.87 2.86 -10.46
C ARG A 92 -13.17 3.64 -9.35
N TYR A 93 -12.90 4.89 -9.62
CA TYR A 93 -12.49 5.86 -8.59
C TYR A 93 -13.72 6.50 -7.94
N LEU A 94 -13.57 6.96 -6.69
CA LEU A 94 -14.60 7.80 -6.05
C LEU A 94 -14.87 9.06 -6.87
N THR A 95 -16.11 9.49 -6.88
CA THR A 95 -16.49 10.79 -7.42
C THR A 95 -16.10 11.91 -6.45
N HIS A 96 -15.93 13.13 -6.98
CA HIS A 96 -15.72 14.33 -6.13
C HIS A 96 -16.85 14.55 -5.11
N LYS A 97 -18.09 14.15 -5.46
CA LYS A 97 -19.24 14.24 -4.56
C LYS A 97 -19.08 13.30 -3.37
N GLU A 98 -18.76 12.02 -3.62
CA GLU A 98 -18.54 11.02 -2.55
C GLU A 98 -17.41 11.43 -1.60
N ILE A 99 -16.32 12.00 -2.15
CA ILE A 99 -15.22 12.53 -1.35
C ILE A 99 -15.69 13.70 -0.48
N LYS A 100 -16.38 14.70 -1.06
CA LYS A 100 -16.89 15.86 -0.33
C LYS A 100 -17.89 15.47 0.76
N ASP A 101 -18.81 14.55 0.46
CA ASP A 101 -19.79 14.08 1.43
C ASP A 101 -19.13 13.35 2.62
N SER A 102 -18.04 12.61 2.36
CA SER A 102 -17.25 12.00 3.41
C SER A 102 -16.49 13.03 4.25
N ILE A 103 -15.90 14.05 3.62
CA ILE A 103 -15.21 15.14 4.33
C ILE A 103 -16.21 15.87 5.26
N LYS A 104 -17.41 16.21 4.79
CA LYS A 104 -18.45 16.83 5.63
C LYS A 104 -18.81 15.98 6.87
N LYS A 105 -18.79 14.65 6.76
CA LYS A 105 -18.98 13.75 7.91
C LYS A 105 -17.82 13.83 8.89
N ILE A 106 -16.58 13.88 8.37
CA ILE A 106 -15.36 13.97 9.17
C ILE A 106 -15.28 15.31 9.89
N GLU A 107 -15.66 16.41 9.25
CA GLU A 107 -15.70 17.75 9.84
C GLU A 107 -16.59 17.81 11.10
N LYS A 108 -17.71 17.10 11.10
CA LYS A 108 -18.63 17.04 12.25
C LYS A 108 -18.00 16.41 13.49
N LEU A 109 -16.92 15.63 13.35
CA LEU A 109 -16.19 15.04 14.48
C LEU A 109 -15.42 16.10 15.30
N LYS A 110 -15.12 17.26 14.73
CA LYS A 110 -14.35 18.36 15.35
C LYS A 110 -12.97 17.94 15.88
N ILE A 111 -12.37 16.91 15.28
CA ILE A 111 -11.03 16.41 15.63
C ILE A 111 -9.99 17.09 14.74
N PRO A 112 -8.88 17.62 15.29
CA PRO A 112 -7.81 18.23 14.50
C PRO A 112 -6.95 17.16 13.79
N LEU A 113 -7.41 16.71 12.61
CA LEU A 113 -6.77 15.67 11.81
C LEU A 113 -5.72 16.26 10.86
N THR A 114 -4.75 15.44 10.45
CA THR A 114 -3.91 15.75 9.29
C THR A 114 -4.67 15.48 7.99
N ILE A 115 -4.25 16.12 6.89
CA ILE A 115 -4.86 15.86 5.57
C ILE A 115 -4.78 14.38 5.20
N PHE A 116 -3.66 13.71 5.52
CA PHE A 116 -3.52 12.28 5.24
C PHE A 116 -4.51 11.42 6.03
N GLU A 117 -4.72 11.74 7.32
CA GLU A 117 -5.75 11.07 8.13
C GLU A 117 -7.17 11.29 7.58
N VAL A 118 -7.48 12.51 7.12
CA VAL A 118 -8.78 12.81 6.46
C VAL A 118 -8.95 11.97 5.20
N LEU A 119 -7.94 11.91 4.34
CA LEU A 119 -7.99 11.12 3.10
C LEU A 119 -8.14 9.63 3.39
N PHE A 120 -7.45 9.11 4.40
CA PHE A 120 -7.61 7.72 4.81
C PHE A 120 -9.04 7.44 5.34
N LEU A 121 -9.61 8.34 6.14
CA LEU A 121 -11.01 8.23 6.59
C LEU A 121 -12.00 8.27 5.43
N VAL A 122 -11.78 9.13 4.42
CA VAL A 122 -12.60 9.14 3.19
C VAL A 122 -12.60 7.77 2.52
N TYR A 123 -11.42 7.15 2.39
CA TYR A 123 -11.32 5.78 1.86
C TYR A 123 -12.12 4.80 2.69
N VAL A 124 -11.87 4.73 3.99
CA VAL A 124 -12.50 3.75 4.89
C VAL A 124 -14.02 3.91 4.93
N ILE A 125 -14.54 5.15 5.01
CA ILE A 125 -15.98 5.44 4.99
C ILE A 125 -16.66 4.90 3.72
N ASN A 126 -16.01 4.99 2.58
CA ASN A 126 -16.60 4.56 1.32
C ASN A 126 -16.36 3.06 1.06
N ALA A 127 -15.17 2.55 1.35
CA ALA A 127 -14.86 1.13 1.21
C ALA A 127 -15.73 0.26 2.13
N SER A 128 -16.01 0.72 3.36
CA SER A 128 -16.86 -0.01 4.31
C SER A 128 -18.33 -0.17 3.89
N LYS A 129 -18.79 0.61 2.90
CA LYS A 129 -20.15 0.46 2.33
C LYS A 129 -20.21 -0.59 1.23
N LYS A 130 -19.03 -1.08 0.80
CA LYS A 130 -18.86 -2.05 -0.26
C LYS A 130 -18.46 -3.39 0.33
N ASN A 131 -18.95 -4.46 -0.26
CA ASN A 131 -18.59 -5.81 0.19
C ASN A 131 -17.47 -6.39 -0.70
N VAL A 132 -16.35 -5.66 -0.81
CA VAL A 132 -15.20 -6.11 -1.60
C VAL A 132 -14.49 -7.28 -0.93
N ASP A 133 -13.87 -8.14 -1.76
CA ASP A 133 -13.14 -9.31 -1.27
C ASP A 133 -11.81 -8.91 -0.63
N PHE A 134 -11.12 -7.88 -1.16
CA PHE A 134 -9.82 -7.42 -0.68
C PHE A 134 -9.75 -5.90 -0.53
N SER A 135 -9.02 -5.45 0.49
CA SER A 135 -8.74 -4.03 0.76
C SER A 135 -7.25 -3.79 0.81
N LEU A 136 -6.69 -3.13 -0.21
CA LEU A 136 -5.27 -2.84 -0.34
C LEU A 136 -4.97 -1.42 0.13
N CYS A 137 -4.07 -1.27 1.11
CA CYS A 137 -3.75 0.03 1.69
C CYS A 137 -2.27 0.35 1.53
N GLU A 138 -1.96 1.39 0.74
CA GLU A 138 -0.62 1.95 0.66
C GLU A 138 -0.34 2.80 1.90
N VAL A 139 0.71 2.47 2.63
CA VAL A 139 1.20 3.23 3.79
C VAL A 139 1.82 4.54 3.32
N GLY A 140 1.52 5.64 4.01
CA GLY A 140 2.05 6.95 3.66
C GLY A 140 3.55 7.05 3.89
N ALA A 141 3.98 6.91 5.13
CA ALA A 141 5.39 6.91 5.54
C ALA A 141 5.55 6.35 6.95
N LEU A 142 6.62 5.60 7.22
CA LEU A 142 6.98 5.11 8.55
C LEU A 142 5.80 4.43 9.28
N PHE A 143 5.62 3.15 9.03
CA PHE A 143 4.42 2.38 9.34
C PHE A 143 3.91 2.48 10.79
N ARG A 144 4.80 2.54 11.80
CA ARG A 144 4.42 2.48 13.22
C ARG A 144 3.27 3.40 13.61
N LEU A 145 3.32 4.66 13.20
CA LEU A 145 2.36 5.69 13.59
C LEU A 145 1.58 6.25 12.39
N ASP A 146 1.64 5.56 11.25
CA ASP A 146 0.89 5.91 10.06
C ASP A 146 -0.61 5.66 10.25
N ALA A 147 -1.45 6.51 9.68
CA ALA A 147 -2.90 6.41 9.80
C ALA A 147 -3.47 5.08 9.27
N THR A 148 -2.73 4.40 8.40
CA THR A 148 -3.13 3.08 7.85
C THR A 148 -2.77 1.91 8.76
N ASN A 149 -2.09 2.13 9.90
CA ASN A 149 -1.78 1.08 10.88
C ASN A 149 -2.87 0.98 11.95
N VAL A 150 -4.07 0.59 11.55
CA VAL A 150 -5.25 0.50 12.43
C VAL A 150 -5.85 -0.90 12.54
N TRP A 151 -5.34 -1.86 11.79
CA TRP A 151 -5.79 -3.26 11.84
C TRP A 151 -4.82 -4.12 12.64
N ASP A 152 -5.33 -4.79 13.66
CA ASP A 152 -4.54 -5.73 14.47
C ASP A 152 -4.32 -7.06 13.72
N TYR A 153 -5.25 -7.43 12.83
CA TYR A 153 -5.28 -8.70 12.09
C TYR A 153 -5.39 -8.49 10.58
N PRO A 154 -4.46 -7.78 9.92
CA PRO A 154 -4.48 -7.71 8.46
C PRO A 154 -4.14 -9.09 7.87
N LEU A 155 -4.71 -9.42 6.71
CA LEU A 155 -4.41 -10.67 6.02
C LEU A 155 -2.92 -10.77 5.68
N ALA A 156 -2.36 -9.69 5.16
CA ALA A 156 -0.94 -9.63 4.83
C ALA A 156 -0.36 -8.22 5.01
N GLN A 157 0.96 -8.18 5.21
CA GLN A 157 1.76 -6.96 5.25
C GLN A 157 2.95 -7.12 4.31
N VAL A 158 3.00 -6.29 3.29
CA VAL A 158 3.97 -6.40 2.18
C VAL A 158 4.98 -5.27 2.28
N VAL A 159 6.20 -5.62 2.68
CA VAL A 159 7.32 -4.69 2.86
C VAL A 159 8.10 -4.59 1.57
N THR A 160 8.02 -3.47 0.88
CA THR A 160 8.80 -3.18 -0.33
C THR A 160 10.23 -2.78 0.04
N ASN A 161 10.99 -2.17 -0.87
CA ASN A 161 12.35 -1.75 -0.57
C ASN A 161 12.40 -0.66 0.52
N ILE A 162 13.24 -0.87 1.55
CA ILE A 162 13.52 0.10 2.61
C ILE A 162 14.86 0.79 2.31
N ASN A 163 14.88 2.11 2.35
CA ASN A 163 16.07 2.94 2.17
C ASN A 163 16.02 4.20 3.05
N LEU A 164 17.02 5.06 2.98
CA LEU A 164 17.11 6.26 3.81
C LEU A 164 16.28 7.44 3.28
N GLN A 165 14.98 7.23 3.04
CA GLN A 165 14.01 8.31 2.83
C GLN A 165 13.39 8.75 4.18
N HIS A 166 12.56 9.78 4.15
CA HIS A 166 11.82 10.30 5.33
C HIS A 166 12.66 10.61 6.58
N LYS A 167 13.99 10.78 6.44
CA LYS A 167 14.92 11.06 7.56
C LYS A 167 14.49 12.23 8.45
N ILE A 168 13.81 13.23 7.85
CA ILE A 168 13.39 14.45 8.57
C ILE A 168 12.41 14.15 9.71
N PHE A 169 11.73 13.01 9.67
CA PHE A 169 10.77 12.57 10.68
C PHE A 169 11.39 11.68 11.76
N LEU A 170 12.69 11.39 11.67
CA LEU A 170 13.39 10.48 12.56
C LEU A 170 14.31 11.24 13.50
N LYS A 171 14.36 10.81 14.77
CA LYS A 171 15.22 11.42 15.79
C LYS A 171 16.71 11.29 15.43
N ASN A 172 17.14 10.07 15.14
CA ASN A 172 18.56 9.76 14.90
C ASN A 172 18.91 9.69 13.40
N LYS A 173 17.91 9.81 12.51
CA LYS A 173 18.08 9.80 11.04
C LYS A 173 18.87 8.60 10.51
N THR A 174 18.77 7.45 11.18
CA THR A 174 19.54 6.23 10.88
C THR A 174 18.71 5.18 10.14
N LEU A 175 19.40 4.31 9.40
CA LEU A 175 18.79 3.16 8.75
C LEU A 175 18.15 2.17 9.76
N ASN A 176 18.73 2.03 10.95
CA ASN A 176 18.17 1.21 12.02
C ASN A 176 16.79 1.73 12.46
N GLU A 177 16.68 3.05 12.57
CA GLU A 177 15.45 3.70 12.99
C GLU A 177 14.35 3.53 11.92
N ILE A 178 14.67 3.71 10.63
CA ILE A 178 13.69 3.45 9.55
C ILE A 178 13.24 1.99 9.56
N VAL A 179 14.16 1.05 9.63
CA VAL A 179 13.81 -0.38 9.68
C VAL A 179 12.91 -0.68 10.88
N LYS A 180 13.18 -0.09 12.05
CA LYS A 180 12.34 -0.23 13.24
C LYS A 180 10.95 0.37 13.04
N GLU A 181 10.86 1.59 12.50
CA GLU A 181 9.58 2.26 12.24
C GLU A 181 8.72 1.48 11.22
N ASP A 182 9.34 0.94 10.18
CA ASP A 182 8.62 0.19 9.15
C ASP A 182 8.30 -1.25 9.55
N THR A 183 9.17 -1.93 10.28
CA THR A 183 9.00 -3.38 10.50
C THR A 183 8.82 -3.80 11.96
N GLY A 184 9.13 -2.93 12.91
CA GLY A 184 9.06 -3.27 14.34
C GLY A 184 7.64 -3.36 14.90
N TYR A 185 6.65 -2.94 14.13
CA TYR A 185 5.25 -2.84 14.56
C TYR A 185 4.29 -3.57 13.60
N LEU A 186 4.82 -4.51 12.85
CA LEU A 186 4.02 -5.42 12.03
C LEU A 186 3.22 -6.36 12.93
N SER A 187 2.02 -6.72 12.48
CA SER A 187 1.13 -7.64 13.19
C SER A 187 1.83 -8.98 13.45
N ASN A 188 1.48 -9.62 14.56
CA ASN A 188 1.90 -11.01 14.86
C ASN A 188 0.96 -12.06 14.26
N PHE A 189 -0.07 -11.64 13.53
CA PHE A 189 -1.17 -12.48 13.07
C PHE A 189 -1.43 -12.37 11.57
N SER A 190 -0.46 -11.86 10.80
CA SER A 190 -0.56 -11.70 9.36
C SER A 190 0.47 -12.56 8.64
N THR A 191 0.37 -12.69 7.32
CA THR A 191 1.51 -13.13 6.51
C THR A 191 2.35 -11.91 6.13
N ILE A 192 3.64 -11.92 6.47
CA ILE A 192 4.56 -10.83 6.17
C ILE A 192 5.41 -11.20 4.95
N PHE A 193 5.34 -10.40 3.89
CA PHE A 193 6.16 -10.56 2.70
C PHE A 193 7.26 -9.51 2.68
N ILE A 194 8.52 -9.94 2.63
CA ILE A 194 9.67 -9.04 2.53
C ILE A 194 10.16 -9.01 1.09
N GLY A 195 10.08 -7.85 0.47
CA GLY A 195 10.63 -7.56 -0.84
C GLY A 195 12.16 -7.55 -0.87
N LYS A 196 12.74 -7.36 -2.04
CA LYS A 196 14.20 -7.31 -2.20
C LYS A 196 14.79 -6.15 -1.41
N GLN A 197 15.79 -6.44 -0.59
CA GLN A 197 16.54 -5.49 0.22
C GLN A 197 18.03 -5.61 -0.08
N ILE A 198 18.79 -4.55 0.16
CA ILE A 198 20.25 -4.68 0.24
C ILE A 198 20.63 -5.54 1.48
N PRO A 199 21.78 -6.27 1.45
CA PRO A 199 22.13 -7.23 2.51
C PRO A 199 22.09 -6.64 3.92
N LEU A 200 22.57 -5.41 4.09
CA LEU A 200 22.59 -4.72 5.38
C LEU A 200 21.17 -4.49 5.92
N VAL A 201 20.24 -4.02 5.07
CA VAL A 201 18.83 -3.80 5.44
C VAL A 201 18.16 -5.13 5.76
N LEU A 202 18.36 -6.15 4.93
CA LEU A 202 17.78 -7.48 5.17
C LEU A 202 18.22 -8.07 6.51
N LYS A 203 19.50 -7.93 6.87
CA LYS A 203 20.03 -8.36 8.19
C LYS A 203 19.29 -7.63 9.33
N LYS A 204 19.09 -6.31 9.22
CA LYS A 204 18.38 -5.52 10.24
C LYS A 204 16.89 -5.90 10.33
N VAL A 205 16.22 -6.09 9.20
CA VAL A 205 14.82 -6.56 9.14
C VAL A 205 14.69 -7.93 9.82
N LYS A 206 15.58 -8.88 9.55
CA LYS A 206 15.58 -10.18 10.22
C LYS A 206 15.74 -10.08 11.73
N VAL A 207 16.64 -9.21 12.20
CA VAL A 207 16.82 -8.97 13.64
C VAL A 207 15.55 -8.37 14.25
N GLN A 208 14.95 -7.36 13.57
CA GLN A 208 13.73 -6.70 14.04
C GLN A 208 12.55 -7.68 14.14
N LEU A 209 12.43 -8.60 13.19
CA LEU A 209 11.32 -9.54 13.11
C LEU A 209 11.59 -10.88 13.84
N LYS A 210 12.74 -11.05 14.53
CA LYS A 210 13.09 -12.31 15.20
C LYS A 210 12.03 -12.79 16.20
N LYS A 211 11.34 -11.88 16.88
CA LYS A 211 10.30 -12.18 17.88
C LYS A 211 8.87 -12.10 17.31
N ASN A 212 8.72 -11.76 16.05
CA ASN A 212 7.40 -11.69 15.42
C ASN A 212 6.88 -13.12 15.16
N LYS A 213 5.61 -13.37 15.50
CA LYS A 213 4.99 -14.70 15.44
C LYS A 213 4.33 -15.00 14.08
N SER A 214 4.31 -14.04 13.17
CA SER A 214 3.73 -14.20 11.84
C SER A 214 4.53 -15.16 10.96
N LYS A 215 3.86 -15.72 9.94
CA LYS A 215 4.53 -16.35 8.80
C LYS A 215 5.30 -15.29 8.03
N ILE A 216 6.62 -15.37 7.96
CA ILE A 216 7.46 -14.39 7.26
C ILE A 216 8.05 -15.03 6.00
N ILE A 217 7.77 -14.42 4.85
CA ILE A 217 8.25 -14.83 3.54
C ILE A 217 9.37 -13.88 3.11
N TYR A 218 10.61 -14.35 3.18
CA TYR A 218 11.80 -13.58 2.83
C TYR A 218 12.14 -13.65 1.33
N PRO A 219 12.92 -12.68 0.80
CA PRO A 219 13.26 -12.61 -0.63
C PRO A 219 14.24 -13.67 -1.12
N ASN A 220 14.62 -14.63 -0.28
CA ASN A 220 15.37 -15.82 -0.69
C ASN A 220 14.45 -16.96 -1.18
N THR A 221 13.16 -16.91 -0.92
CA THR A 221 12.17 -17.90 -1.35
C THR A 221 11.71 -17.70 -2.80
N TRP A 222 12.05 -16.58 -3.39
CA TRP A 222 11.79 -16.25 -4.79
C TRP A 222 12.91 -15.35 -5.32
N LYS A 223 13.03 -15.24 -6.64
CA LYS A 223 14.05 -14.40 -7.27
C LYS A 223 13.63 -13.89 -8.65
N LEU A 224 14.17 -12.73 -9.01
CA LEU A 224 14.18 -12.22 -10.37
C LEU A 224 15.41 -12.82 -11.08
N ILE A 225 15.20 -13.54 -12.17
CA ILE A 225 16.28 -14.10 -13.00
C ILE A 225 16.21 -13.52 -14.41
N LYS A 226 17.38 -13.39 -15.05
CA LYS A 226 17.51 -13.01 -16.46
C LYS A 226 17.99 -14.24 -17.24
N ILE A 227 17.27 -14.58 -18.32
CA ILE A 227 17.65 -15.65 -19.25
C ILE A 227 17.63 -15.03 -20.65
N ARG A 228 18.78 -14.95 -21.30
CA ARG A 228 18.97 -14.17 -22.54
C ARG A 228 18.44 -12.73 -22.34
N ASN A 229 17.52 -12.27 -23.16
CA ASN A 229 16.93 -10.93 -23.08
C ASN A 229 15.59 -10.86 -22.30
N SER A 230 15.22 -11.94 -21.61
CA SER A 230 13.95 -12.00 -20.88
C SER A 230 14.17 -12.11 -19.38
N PHE A 231 13.26 -11.50 -18.63
CA PHE A 231 13.24 -11.58 -17.16
C PHE A 231 12.11 -12.49 -16.69
N TYR A 232 12.36 -13.19 -15.60
CA TYR A 232 11.42 -14.16 -15.02
C TYR A 232 11.37 -14.01 -13.50
N TYR A 233 10.18 -14.15 -12.94
CA TYR A 233 9.99 -14.57 -11.56
C TYR A 233 10.28 -16.05 -11.46
N GLN A 234 10.95 -16.49 -10.41
CA GLN A 234 11.17 -17.90 -10.10
C GLN A 234 11.08 -18.14 -8.61
N ASP A 235 10.30 -19.14 -8.20
CA ASP A 235 10.33 -19.78 -6.88
C ASP A 235 10.55 -21.30 -7.03
N LYS A 236 10.33 -22.07 -5.95
CA LYS A 236 10.49 -23.53 -5.96
C LYS A 236 9.62 -24.22 -7.02
N ASN A 237 8.37 -23.74 -7.21
CA ASN A 237 7.35 -24.42 -8.01
C ASN A 237 7.00 -23.66 -9.29
N ASN A 238 7.39 -22.41 -9.40
CA ASN A 238 6.93 -21.53 -10.48
C ASN A 238 8.08 -20.82 -11.18
N LYS A 239 7.94 -20.73 -12.51
CA LYS A 239 8.74 -19.83 -13.36
C LYS A 239 7.77 -19.08 -14.25
N ILE A 240 7.77 -17.73 -14.16
CA ILE A 240 6.82 -16.84 -14.84
C ILE A 240 7.59 -15.74 -15.55
N LYS A 241 7.39 -15.60 -16.87
CA LYS A 241 8.03 -14.56 -17.68
C LYS A 241 7.41 -13.20 -17.38
N LEU A 242 8.24 -12.17 -17.18
CA LEU A 242 7.80 -10.78 -17.05
C LEU A 242 7.71 -10.14 -18.44
N ASN A 243 6.68 -10.51 -19.20
CA ASN A 243 6.48 -10.10 -20.60
C ASN A 243 5.66 -8.79 -20.69
N ASN A 244 6.16 -7.73 -20.08
CA ASN A 244 5.49 -6.42 -20.10
C ASN A 244 6.52 -5.32 -20.42
N LYS A 245 6.22 -4.50 -21.43
CA LYS A 245 7.11 -3.41 -21.89
C LYS A 245 7.17 -2.24 -20.90
N ASP A 246 6.16 -2.06 -20.07
CA ASP A 246 6.09 -0.95 -19.11
C ASP A 246 6.84 -1.25 -17.80
N ILE A 247 7.42 -2.46 -17.67
CA ILE A 247 8.27 -2.84 -16.52
C ILE A 247 9.74 -2.60 -16.86
N HIS A 248 10.16 -1.34 -16.86
CA HIS A 248 11.47 -0.95 -17.38
C HIS A 248 12.62 -1.22 -16.41
N SER A 249 12.52 -0.68 -15.18
CA SER A 249 13.62 -0.71 -14.23
C SER A 249 13.74 -2.06 -13.50
N ARG A 250 14.93 -2.34 -12.97
CA ARG A 250 15.15 -3.50 -12.12
C ARG A 250 14.26 -3.47 -10.87
N GLY A 251 14.13 -2.29 -10.24
CA GLY A 251 13.28 -2.12 -9.06
C GLY A 251 11.80 -2.43 -9.35
N MET A 252 11.28 -1.98 -10.52
CA MET A 252 9.92 -2.36 -10.93
C MET A 252 9.77 -3.87 -11.11
N LYS A 253 10.75 -4.53 -11.76
CA LYS A 253 10.74 -5.99 -11.93
C LYS A 253 10.75 -6.73 -10.60
N GLU A 254 11.56 -6.26 -9.64
CA GLU A 254 11.63 -6.85 -8.28
C GLU A 254 10.29 -6.64 -7.52
N ASN A 255 9.64 -5.48 -7.65
CA ASN A 255 8.34 -5.21 -7.04
C ASN A 255 7.20 -6.03 -7.68
N VAL A 256 7.24 -6.22 -9.01
CA VAL A 256 6.30 -7.12 -9.70
C VAL A 256 6.54 -8.58 -9.27
N CYS A 257 7.78 -9.03 -9.09
CA CYS A 257 8.09 -10.35 -8.54
C CYS A 257 7.55 -10.51 -7.11
N LEU A 258 7.66 -9.49 -6.26
CA LEU A 258 7.06 -9.50 -4.92
C LEU A 258 5.54 -9.64 -5.01
N ALA A 259 4.89 -8.88 -5.89
CA ALA A 259 3.45 -8.97 -6.11
C ALA A 259 3.01 -10.34 -6.65
N ILE A 260 3.79 -10.97 -7.53
CA ILE A 260 3.56 -12.35 -8.00
C ILE A 260 3.65 -13.32 -6.82
N LYS A 261 4.64 -13.16 -5.94
CA LYS A 261 4.78 -14.01 -4.75
C LYS A 261 3.57 -13.89 -3.83
N VAL A 262 3.08 -12.67 -3.60
CA VAL A 262 1.85 -12.41 -2.81
C VAL A 262 0.66 -13.09 -3.49
N ALA A 263 0.46 -12.88 -4.79
CA ALA A 263 -0.67 -13.43 -5.53
C ALA A 263 -0.71 -14.97 -5.51
N LEU A 264 0.45 -15.62 -5.64
CA LEU A 264 0.56 -17.08 -5.54
C LEU A 264 0.23 -17.59 -4.12
N ASP A 265 0.63 -16.86 -3.07
CA ASP A 265 0.30 -17.20 -1.67
C ASP A 265 -1.20 -16.96 -1.36
N LEU A 266 -1.86 -16.05 -2.10
CA LEU A 266 -3.30 -15.86 -2.09
C LEU A 266 -4.06 -16.87 -2.97
N ASN A 267 -3.38 -17.91 -3.46
CA ASN A 267 -3.92 -18.97 -4.32
C ASN A 267 -4.43 -18.47 -5.68
N ILE A 268 -3.96 -17.34 -6.17
CA ILE A 268 -4.27 -16.90 -7.54
C ILE A 268 -3.53 -17.79 -8.54
N ASN A 269 -4.27 -18.35 -9.48
CA ASN A 269 -3.71 -19.31 -10.44
C ASN A 269 -2.59 -18.69 -11.28
N LYS A 270 -1.49 -19.42 -11.42
CA LYS A 270 -0.33 -19.03 -12.25
C LYS A 270 -0.73 -18.63 -13.67
N LYS A 271 -1.68 -19.33 -14.30
CA LYS A 271 -2.17 -19.01 -15.66
C LYS A 271 -2.82 -17.63 -15.72
N ILE A 272 -3.58 -17.24 -14.68
CA ILE A 272 -4.18 -15.90 -14.55
C ILE A 272 -3.08 -14.84 -14.44
N ILE A 273 -2.10 -15.05 -13.56
CA ILE A 273 -0.96 -14.14 -13.42
C ILE A 273 -0.24 -13.95 -14.77
N GLN A 274 0.07 -15.04 -15.46
CA GLN A 274 0.75 -14.99 -16.77
C GLN A 274 -0.07 -14.23 -17.83
N LYS A 275 -1.39 -14.40 -17.85
CA LYS A 275 -2.30 -13.71 -18.77
C LYS A 275 -2.42 -12.22 -18.47
N THR A 276 -2.37 -11.84 -17.19
CA THR A 276 -2.54 -10.44 -16.74
C THR A 276 -1.26 -9.61 -16.91
N LEU A 277 -0.07 -10.21 -16.75
CA LEU A 277 1.20 -9.48 -16.79
C LEU A 277 1.38 -8.57 -18.02
N PRO A 278 1.07 -8.98 -19.28
CA PRO A 278 1.28 -8.14 -20.46
C PRO A 278 0.42 -6.86 -20.45
N SER A 279 -0.73 -6.87 -19.81
CA SER A 279 -1.70 -5.76 -19.78
C SER A 279 -1.50 -4.78 -18.62
N LEU A 280 -0.57 -5.05 -17.69
CA LEU A 280 -0.29 -4.14 -16.58
C LEU A 280 0.19 -2.79 -17.09
N LYS A 281 -0.40 -1.71 -16.58
CA LYS A 281 0.03 -0.33 -16.83
C LYS A 281 0.27 0.39 -15.52
N PHE A 282 1.34 1.17 -15.48
CA PHE A 282 1.77 1.89 -14.27
C PHE A 282 1.77 3.39 -14.53
N ILE A 283 0.61 4.02 -14.38
CA ILE A 283 0.45 5.46 -14.60
C ILE A 283 1.44 6.25 -13.72
N GLY A 284 2.17 7.19 -14.33
CA GLY A 284 3.17 8.03 -13.65
C GLY A 284 4.43 7.31 -13.21
N ARG A 285 4.73 6.15 -13.77
CA ARG A 285 5.98 5.40 -13.52
C ARG A 285 6.66 5.10 -14.85
N PHE A 286 7.57 6.03 -15.28
CA PHE A 286 8.32 5.92 -16.54
C PHE A 286 7.43 5.59 -17.76
N GLN A 287 6.33 6.30 -17.91
CA GLN A 287 5.52 6.19 -19.13
C GLN A 287 6.24 6.88 -20.27
N TYR A 288 6.39 6.19 -21.41
CA TYR A 288 6.59 6.85 -22.70
C TYR A 288 5.22 7.43 -23.11
N LEU A 289 5.18 8.75 -23.23
CA LEU A 289 4.05 9.48 -23.78
C LEU A 289 4.09 9.41 -25.31
#